data_655230f3cd0c7c128963a48855ae9e00
#
_entry.id   655230f3cd0c7c128963a48855ae9e00
#
_cell.length_a   1.000
_cell.length_b   1.000
_cell.length_c   1.000
_cell.angle_alpha   90.00
_cell.angle_beta   90.00
_cell.angle_gamma   90.00
#
_symmetry.space_group_name_H-M   'P 1'
#
loop_
_entity.id
_entity.type
_entity.pdbx_description
1 polymer ?
#
loop_
_entity_poly.entity_id
_entity_poly.type
_entity_poly.pdbx_seq_one_letter_code
_entity_poly.pdbx_strand_id
1 'polypeptide(L)'
;MTNELKEMIKNNKFPRECFSKAQCSNMRSIDIPDFMEWYDDSMLIKLRGNVRLKNNNSVVLNGKWAIDFGGDNQYYTGIDFCVKYLGLSTYGAMFIINEYLKGEHKPSMAIHTLTPIAEIETAIANGKYLPAQKIKSVYAYLNKTRGIPTDTIHRFIKDNSLYAEELDRGYNLLFPMYKDDKIIGFERTGILSNSEKRFKGCIISEEHIGFTYCYQHKPSTEKIFYIFESSIDLMSFVALADEGLVKLPSDNSIMLLSVRGLQGSVLEKYTNTDTEITLCVDNDEAGEGFYKGVKSKYRYLSYAGSVLNKYGVKDWNDLLRKADSIATPIDLR
;
A
#
# COMPACT_ATOMS: atom_id res chain seq x y z
N MET A 1 16.54 -21.81 -0.27
CA MET A 1 17.01 -22.22 -1.64
C MET A 1 17.53 -23.66 -1.62
N THR A 2 17.24 -24.46 -2.67
CA THR A 2 17.65 -25.88 -2.76
C THR A 2 19.15 -26.04 -3.02
N ASN A 3 19.72 -27.22 -2.68
CA ASN A 3 21.14 -27.49 -2.95
C ASN A 3 21.42 -27.52 -4.47
N GLU A 4 20.50 -28.00 -5.27
CA GLU A 4 20.60 -28.03 -6.74
C GLU A 4 20.74 -26.61 -7.33
N LEU A 5 19.91 -25.67 -6.88
CA LEU A 5 20.00 -24.26 -7.29
C LEU A 5 21.33 -23.62 -6.86
N LYS A 6 21.85 -23.95 -5.66
CA LYS A 6 23.16 -23.48 -5.20
C LYS A 6 24.29 -23.95 -6.11
N GLU A 7 24.26 -25.21 -6.56
CA GLU A 7 25.23 -25.72 -7.50
C GLU A 7 25.13 -25.09 -8.90
N MET A 8 23.91 -24.81 -9.38
CA MET A 8 23.71 -24.09 -10.64
C MET A 8 24.29 -22.67 -10.58
N ILE A 9 24.09 -21.97 -9.46
CA ILE A 9 24.65 -20.64 -9.21
C ILE A 9 26.18 -20.68 -9.20
N LYS A 10 26.76 -21.60 -8.42
CA LYS A 10 28.20 -21.76 -8.28
C LYS A 10 28.88 -22.05 -9.62
N ASN A 11 28.26 -22.83 -10.47
CA ASN A 11 28.79 -23.22 -11.76
C ASN A 11 28.38 -22.29 -12.89
N ASN A 12 27.52 -21.29 -12.62
CA ASN A 12 26.88 -20.39 -13.59
C ASN A 12 26.26 -21.15 -14.78
N LYS A 13 25.65 -22.31 -14.51
CA LYS A 13 25.01 -23.19 -15.50
C LYS A 13 23.54 -23.36 -15.19
N PHE A 14 22.67 -22.83 -16.04
CA PHE A 14 21.23 -22.85 -15.91
C PHE A 14 20.59 -23.57 -17.10
N PRO A 15 19.48 -24.34 -16.88
CA PRO A 15 18.69 -24.89 -17.97
C PRO A 15 18.17 -23.76 -18.88
N ARG A 16 18.06 -24.03 -20.18
CA ARG A 16 17.54 -23.03 -21.13
C ARG A 16 16.01 -22.95 -21.03
N GLU A 17 15.50 -21.83 -20.61
CA GLU A 17 14.08 -21.47 -20.63
C GLU A 17 13.88 -20.16 -21.42
N CYS A 18 12.70 -20.00 -22.01
CA CYS A 18 12.29 -18.73 -22.64
C CYS A 18 11.34 -17.99 -21.72
N PHE A 19 11.60 -16.72 -21.45
CA PHE A 19 10.76 -15.89 -20.61
C PHE A 19 9.98 -14.86 -21.45
N SER A 20 8.68 -14.79 -21.26
CA SER A 20 7.81 -13.80 -21.87
C SER A 20 8.12 -12.39 -21.33
N LYS A 21 7.68 -11.34 -22.06
CA LYS A 21 7.80 -9.96 -21.57
C LYS A 21 7.11 -9.75 -20.23
N ALA A 22 5.96 -10.38 -20.00
CA ALA A 22 5.23 -10.32 -18.73
C ALA A 22 6.03 -10.95 -17.58
N GLN A 23 6.63 -12.13 -17.80
CA GLN A 23 7.51 -12.76 -16.80
C GLN A 23 8.71 -11.88 -16.48
N CYS A 24 9.37 -11.29 -17.49
CA CYS A 24 10.49 -10.37 -17.27
C CYS A 24 10.06 -9.11 -16.49
N SER A 25 8.86 -8.59 -16.73
CA SER A 25 8.31 -7.48 -15.95
C SER A 25 8.10 -7.85 -14.49
N ASN A 26 7.51 -9.03 -14.21
CA ASN A 26 7.33 -9.54 -12.86
C ASN A 26 8.67 -9.75 -12.14
N MET A 27 9.67 -10.29 -12.82
CA MET A 27 11.02 -10.49 -12.27
C MET A 27 11.70 -9.17 -11.88
N ARG A 28 11.44 -8.08 -12.60
CA ARG A 28 11.93 -6.74 -12.23
C ARG A 28 11.19 -6.14 -11.04
N SER A 29 9.99 -6.63 -10.76
CA SER A 29 9.09 -6.08 -9.74
C SER A 29 9.08 -6.88 -8.44
N ILE A 30 9.93 -7.89 -8.29
CA ILE A 30 10.04 -8.68 -7.05
C ILE A 30 10.39 -7.79 -5.86
N ASP A 31 9.96 -8.18 -4.67
CA ASP A 31 10.48 -7.63 -3.43
C ASP A 31 11.90 -8.15 -3.20
N ILE A 32 12.90 -7.26 -3.26
CA ILE A 32 14.32 -7.65 -3.18
C ILE A 32 14.70 -8.13 -1.78
N PRO A 33 14.29 -7.50 -0.68
CA PRO A 33 14.45 -8.05 0.66
C PRO A 33 13.95 -9.48 0.80
N ASP A 34 12.72 -9.76 0.37
CA ASP A 34 12.10 -11.09 0.45
C ASP A 34 12.83 -12.12 -0.41
N PHE A 35 13.19 -11.73 -1.63
CA PHE A 35 14.01 -12.56 -2.51
C PHE A 35 15.35 -12.90 -1.85
N MET A 36 16.01 -11.94 -1.21
CA MET A 36 17.29 -12.15 -0.56
C MET A 36 17.19 -13.03 0.68
N GLU A 37 16.12 -12.97 1.45
CA GLU A 37 15.87 -13.92 2.55
C GLU A 37 15.75 -15.36 2.04
N TRP A 38 15.09 -15.57 0.91
CA TRP A 38 15.02 -16.87 0.27
C TRP A 38 16.35 -17.26 -0.37
N TYR A 39 17.08 -16.31 -0.98
CA TYR A 39 18.35 -16.57 -1.67
C TYR A 39 19.46 -16.91 -0.68
N ASP A 40 19.79 -15.98 0.20
CA ASP A 40 20.76 -16.12 1.28
C ASP A 40 20.60 -15.03 2.36
N ASP A 41 19.85 -15.34 3.41
CA ASP A 41 19.60 -14.41 4.53
C ASP A 41 20.89 -13.95 5.26
N SER A 42 21.95 -14.77 5.20
CA SER A 42 23.24 -14.43 5.82
C SER A 42 23.93 -13.21 5.18
N MET A 43 23.52 -12.83 3.97
CA MET A 43 24.02 -11.68 3.23
C MET A 43 23.34 -10.37 3.66
N LEU A 44 22.34 -10.41 4.56
CA LEU A 44 21.58 -9.26 4.97
C LEU A 44 22.00 -8.70 6.33
N ILE A 45 21.93 -7.38 6.45
CA ILE A 45 21.91 -6.65 7.73
C ILE A 45 20.53 -6.04 7.86
N LYS A 46 19.76 -6.51 8.84
CA LYS A 46 18.42 -6.01 9.15
C LYS A 46 18.56 -4.91 10.22
N LEU A 47 18.31 -3.67 9.82
CA LEU A 47 18.33 -2.49 10.68
C LEU A 47 16.90 -1.95 10.88
N ARG A 48 16.67 -1.17 11.94
CA ARG A 48 15.38 -0.50 12.11
C ARG A 48 15.08 0.36 10.86
N GLY A 49 14.04 -0.04 10.12
CA GLY A 49 13.53 0.71 8.96
C GLY A 49 14.22 0.46 7.61
N ASN A 50 15.30 -0.34 7.56
CA ASN A 50 15.88 -0.74 6.27
C ASN A 50 16.65 -2.06 6.33
N VAL A 51 16.77 -2.72 5.20
CA VAL A 51 17.60 -3.90 4.99
C VAL A 51 18.80 -3.49 4.13
N ARG A 52 19.98 -3.98 4.42
CA ARG A 52 21.21 -3.67 3.70
C ARG A 52 21.98 -4.93 3.34
N LEU A 53 22.82 -4.84 2.31
CA LEU A 53 23.78 -5.91 2.01
C LEU A 53 24.95 -5.87 3.00
N LYS A 54 25.29 -7.03 3.55
CA LYS A 54 26.41 -7.18 4.50
C LYS A 54 27.76 -6.85 3.86
N ASN A 55 27.93 -7.26 2.60
CA ASN A 55 29.17 -7.05 1.85
C ASN A 55 29.29 -5.65 1.25
N ASN A 56 28.21 -4.90 1.20
CA ASN A 56 28.17 -3.51 0.75
C ASN A 56 27.10 -2.74 1.54
N ASN A 57 27.48 -2.22 2.70
CA ASN A 57 26.56 -1.58 3.65
C ASN A 57 25.96 -0.26 3.13
N SER A 58 26.46 0.29 2.01
CA SER A 58 25.83 1.44 1.34
C SER A 58 24.61 1.06 0.53
N VAL A 59 24.42 -0.23 0.20
CA VAL A 59 23.27 -0.70 -0.57
C VAL A 59 22.09 -0.96 0.36
N VAL A 60 21.04 -0.15 0.19
CA VAL A 60 19.76 -0.27 0.90
C VAL A 60 18.76 -0.98 0.00
N LEU A 61 18.12 -2.02 0.55
CA LEU A 61 17.07 -2.78 -0.10
C LEU A 61 15.71 -2.32 0.41
N ASN A 62 14.81 -1.93 -0.51
CA ASN A 62 13.48 -1.43 -0.15
C ASN A 62 12.45 -1.82 -1.22
N GLY A 63 11.65 -2.84 -0.93
CA GLY A 63 10.69 -3.40 -1.86
C GLY A 63 11.37 -3.81 -3.18
N LYS A 64 10.89 -3.36 -4.31
CA LYS A 64 11.44 -3.69 -5.63
C LYS A 64 12.74 -2.96 -6.01
N TRP A 65 13.32 -2.17 -5.11
CA TRP A 65 14.49 -1.35 -5.37
C TRP A 65 15.66 -1.69 -4.45
N ALA A 66 16.84 -1.75 -5.02
CA ALA A 66 18.11 -1.61 -4.31
C ALA A 66 18.75 -0.27 -4.68
N ILE A 67 19.22 0.49 -3.69
CA ILE A 67 19.80 1.82 -3.87
C ILE A 67 21.21 1.82 -3.29
N ASP A 68 22.22 2.16 -4.05
CA ASP A 68 23.60 2.23 -3.61
C ASP A 68 23.98 3.69 -3.30
N PHE A 69 23.90 4.08 -2.03
CA PHE A 69 24.25 5.42 -1.54
C PHE A 69 25.76 5.70 -1.47
N GLY A 70 26.61 4.67 -1.53
CA GLY A 70 28.07 4.80 -1.54
C GLY A 70 28.69 4.77 -2.92
N GLY A 71 27.88 4.43 -3.94
CA GLY A 71 28.29 4.30 -5.33
C GLY A 71 27.68 5.38 -6.23
N ASP A 72 26.87 4.93 -7.16
CA ASP A 72 26.31 5.78 -8.24
C ASP A 72 24.94 6.41 -7.90
N ASN A 73 24.39 6.18 -6.71
CA ASN A 73 23.05 6.58 -6.29
C ASN A 73 21.92 6.12 -7.24
N GLN A 74 22.16 5.03 -8.01
CA GLN A 74 21.18 4.49 -8.93
C GLN A 74 20.26 3.48 -8.25
N TYR A 75 19.10 3.30 -8.90
CA TYR A 75 18.07 2.34 -8.49
C TYR A 75 18.23 1.08 -9.34
N TYR A 76 18.34 -0.06 -8.70
CA TYR A 76 18.43 -1.37 -9.33
C TYR A 76 17.17 -2.17 -9.06
N THR A 77 16.58 -2.74 -10.13
CA THR A 77 15.44 -3.66 -10.03
C THR A 77 15.92 -5.09 -9.79
N GLY A 78 15.00 -6.03 -9.53
CA GLY A 78 15.36 -7.40 -9.18
C GLY A 78 16.40 -8.05 -10.09
N ILE A 79 16.25 -7.97 -11.42
CA ILE A 79 17.21 -8.54 -12.38
C ILE A 79 18.55 -7.81 -12.29
N ASP A 80 18.53 -6.47 -12.34
CA ASP A 80 19.73 -5.64 -12.34
C ASP A 80 20.52 -5.77 -11.03
N PHE A 81 19.77 -5.88 -9.91
CA PHE A 81 20.31 -6.16 -8.59
C PHE A 81 21.06 -7.48 -8.55
N CYS A 82 20.46 -8.56 -9.05
CA CYS A 82 21.09 -9.88 -9.07
C CYS A 82 22.35 -9.90 -9.94
N VAL A 83 22.35 -9.19 -11.07
CA VAL A 83 23.53 -9.06 -11.93
C VAL A 83 24.65 -8.30 -11.21
N LYS A 84 24.33 -7.13 -10.64
CA LYS A 84 25.33 -6.23 -10.06
C LYS A 84 25.90 -6.73 -8.72
N TYR A 85 25.04 -7.20 -7.83
CA TYR A 85 25.41 -7.50 -6.44
C TYR A 85 25.55 -8.96 -6.11
N LEU A 86 24.92 -9.87 -6.88
CA LEU A 86 25.05 -11.31 -6.73
C LEU A 86 25.98 -11.93 -7.76
N GLY A 87 26.47 -11.15 -8.74
CA GLY A 87 27.39 -11.62 -9.78
C GLY A 87 26.80 -12.60 -10.77
N LEU A 88 25.47 -12.67 -10.89
CA LEU A 88 24.80 -13.57 -11.82
C LEU A 88 24.84 -13.01 -13.25
N SER A 89 24.86 -13.90 -14.25
CA SER A 89 24.54 -13.47 -15.62
C SER A 89 23.07 -12.99 -15.67
N THR A 90 22.72 -12.14 -16.63
CA THR A 90 21.34 -11.69 -16.82
C THR A 90 20.36 -12.87 -16.91
N TYR A 91 20.75 -13.91 -17.64
CA TYR A 91 19.94 -15.12 -17.77
C TYR A 91 19.87 -15.89 -16.44
N GLY A 92 20.98 -16.03 -15.72
CA GLY A 92 21.02 -16.66 -14.39
C GLY A 92 20.14 -15.91 -13.38
N ALA A 93 20.18 -14.59 -13.40
CA ALA A 93 19.30 -13.74 -12.58
C ALA A 93 17.81 -14.00 -12.87
N MET A 94 17.44 -14.03 -14.15
CA MET A 94 16.07 -14.32 -14.58
C MET A 94 15.65 -15.74 -14.18
N PHE A 95 16.51 -16.74 -14.35
CA PHE A 95 16.23 -18.12 -13.98
C PHE A 95 16.00 -18.25 -12.46
N ILE A 96 16.91 -17.72 -11.64
CA ILE A 96 16.82 -17.80 -10.18
C ILE A 96 15.61 -17.06 -9.63
N ILE A 97 15.30 -15.86 -10.18
CA ILE A 97 14.10 -15.13 -9.79
C ILE A 97 12.84 -15.90 -10.21
N ASN A 98 12.84 -16.56 -11.37
CA ASN A 98 11.71 -17.39 -11.79
C ASN A 98 11.49 -18.59 -10.85
N GLU A 99 12.56 -19.23 -10.40
CA GLU A 99 12.47 -20.31 -9.39
C GLU A 99 11.94 -19.80 -8.04
N TYR A 100 12.37 -18.59 -7.64
CA TYR A 100 11.80 -17.90 -6.49
C TYR A 100 10.28 -17.68 -6.67
N LEU A 101 9.84 -17.19 -7.82
CA LEU A 101 8.43 -16.92 -8.11
C LEU A 101 7.55 -18.18 -8.27
N LYS A 102 8.15 -19.32 -8.66
CA LYS A 102 7.44 -20.62 -8.74
C LYS A 102 7.19 -21.24 -7.37
N GLY A 103 8.02 -20.93 -6.37
CA GLY A 103 7.81 -21.42 -5.02
C GLY A 103 6.55 -20.81 -4.40
N GLU A 104 5.83 -21.57 -3.55
CA GLU A 104 4.83 -21.00 -2.64
C GLU A 104 5.55 -20.20 -1.53
N HIS A 105 6.27 -19.17 -1.94
CA HIS A 105 6.78 -18.21 -0.99
C HIS A 105 5.59 -17.35 -0.60
N LYS A 106 5.11 -17.54 0.63
CA LYS A 106 4.40 -16.46 1.29
C LYS A 106 5.36 -15.28 1.18
N PRO A 107 5.00 -14.18 0.50
CA PRO A 107 5.84 -13.01 0.54
C PRO A 107 6.13 -12.78 2.02
N SER A 108 7.40 -12.85 2.40
CA SER A 108 7.80 -12.29 3.66
C SER A 108 7.36 -10.85 3.52
N MET A 109 6.33 -10.50 4.25
CA MET A 109 5.83 -9.14 4.23
C MET A 109 7.04 -8.26 4.44
N ALA A 110 7.19 -7.28 3.57
CA ALA A 110 8.23 -6.25 3.77
C ALA A 110 8.36 -6.07 5.26
N ILE A 111 9.55 -6.33 5.83
CA ILE A 111 9.74 -6.24 7.27
C ILE A 111 9.50 -4.76 7.59
N HIS A 112 8.24 -4.41 7.71
CA HIS A 112 7.83 -3.19 8.37
C HIS A 112 8.29 -3.44 9.79
N THR A 113 9.45 -2.90 10.14
CA THR A 113 9.93 -2.95 11.52
C THR A 113 8.79 -2.39 12.33
N LEU A 114 8.11 -3.28 13.07
CA LEU A 114 6.98 -2.88 13.89
C LEU A 114 7.49 -1.79 14.84
N THR A 115 6.83 -0.65 14.82
CA THR A 115 7.15 0.45 15.70
C THR A 115 6.45 0.20 17.04
N PRO A 116 7.15 0.03 18.15
CA PRO A 116 6.49 -0.16 19.44
C PRO A 116 5.44 0.92 19.70
N ILE A 117 4.29 0.52 20.24
CA ILE A 117 3.18 1.47 20.56
C ILE A 117 3.70 2.64 21.40
N ALA A 118 4.57 2.37 22.39
CA ALA A 118 5.18 3.39 23.22
C ALA A 118 6.00 4.44 22.43
N GLU A 119 6.63 4.05 21.31
CA GLU A 119 7.32 4.99 20.42
C GLU A 119 6.33 5.87 19.66
N ILE A 120 5.19 5.29 19.22
CA ILE A 120 4.12 6.05 18.56
C ILE A 120 3.50 7.05 19.54
N GLU A 121 3.15 6.61 20.75
CA GLU A 121 2.62 7.47 21.82
C GLU A 121 3.60 8.60 22.18
N THR A 122 4.88 8.27 22.31
CA THR A 122 5.94 9.25 22.57
C THR A 122 6.07 10.27 21.43
N ALA A 123 5.99 9.82 20.17
CA ALA A 123 6.05 10.72 19.01
C ALA A 123 4.84 11.66 18.93
N ILE A 124 3.66 11.20 19.34
CA ILE A 124 2.47 12.05 19.46
C ILE A 124 2.65 13.06 20.60
N ALA A 125 3.09 12.60 21.78
CA ALA A 125 3.29 13.46 22.95
C ALA A 125 4.34 14.55 22.70
N ASN A 126 5.40 14.23 21.97
CA ASN A 126 6.48 15.16 21.62
C ASN A 126 6.16 16.06 20.41
N GLY A 127 4.97 15.94 19.83
CA GLY A 127 4.53 16.77 18.71
C GLY A 127 5.17 16.42 17.37
N LYS A 128 5.80 15.24 17.21
CA LYS A 128 6.26 14.74 15.92
C LYS A 128 5.08 14.35 15.03
N TYR A 129 4.03 13.76 15.63
CA TYR A 129 2.76 13.46 14.97
C TYR A 129 1.69 14.39 15.54
N LEU A 130 1.26 15.35 14.74
CA LEU A 130 0.37 16.43 15.13
C LEU A 130 -1.02 16.23 14.54
N PRO A 131 -2.10 16.51 15.30
CA PRO A 131 -3.43 16.63 14.69
C PRO A 131 -3.43 17.66 13.55
N ALA A 132 -3.99 17.30 12.39
CA ALA A 132 -3.86 18.08 11.15
C ALA A 132 -4.54 19.45 11.17
N GLN A 133 -5.41 19.74 12.14
CA GLN A 133 -6.20 20.98 12.24
C GLN A 133 -5.37 22.28 12.20
N LYS A 134 -4.10 22.21 12.59
CA LYS A 134 -3.19 23.39 12.62
C LYS A 134 -2.24 23.45 11.43
N ILE A 135 -2.30 22.49 10.51
CA ILE A 135 -1.30 22.33 9.45
C ILE A 135 -1.86 22.79 8.10
N LYS A 136 -1.61 24.05 7.76
CA LYS A 136 -2.12 24.67 6.51
C LYS A 136 -1.70 23.93 5.24
N SER A 137 -0.51 23.35 5.20
CA SER A 137 -0.01 22.61 4.03
C SER A 137 -0.78 21.29 3.78
N VAL A 138 -1.19 20.58 4.85
CA VAL A 138 -2.06 19.41 4.76
C VAL A 138 -3.40 19.80 4.18
N TYR A 139 -4.00 20.87 4.71
CA TYR A 139 -5.28 21.38 4.22
C TYR A 139 -5.20 21.79 2.74
N ALA A 140 -4.16 22.56 2.37
CA ALA A 140 -3.95 22.99 1.00
C ALA A 140 -3.73 21.80 0.05
N TYR A 141 -3.02 20.78 0.49
CA TYR A 141 -2.83 19.56 -0.28
C TYR A 141 -4.15 18.82 -0.53
N LEU A 142 -4.93 18.57 0.52
CA LEU A 142 -6.20 17.86 0.41
C LEU A 142 -7.19 18.64 -0.47
N ASN A 143 -7.34 19.94 -0.22
CA ASN A 143 -8.30 20.75 -0.95
C ASN A 143 -7.83 21.10 -2.37
N LYS A 144 -6.65 21.73 -2.52
CA LYS A 144 -6.21 22.25 -3.83
C LYS A 144 -5.64 21.19 -4.75
N THR A 145 -4.92 20.19 -4.19
CA THR A 145 -4.26 19.18 -5.01
C THR A 145 -5.13 17.96 -5.23
N ARG A 146 -5.89 17.56 -4.19
CA ARG A 146 -6.74 16.35 -4.25
C ARG A 146 -8.21 16.68 -4.52
N GLY A 147 -8.61 17.95 -4.49
CA GLY A 147 -9.99 18.36 -4.75
C GLY A 147 -10.98 17.96 -3.66
N ILE A 148 -10.50 17.58 -2.48
CA ILE A 148 -11.38 17.14 -1.38
C ILE A 148 -12.07 18.37 -0.78
N PRO A 149 -13.42 18.37 -0.68
CA PRO A 149 -14.19 19.48 -0.13
C PRO A 149 -13.79 19.81 1.31
N THR A 150 -13.91 21.10 1.63
CA THR A 150 -13.60 21.64 2.96
C THR A 150 -14.36 20.93 4.07
N ASP A 151 -15.64 20.64 3.86
CA ASP A 151 -16.50 20.00 4.86
C ASP A 151 -16.08 18.57 5.15
N THR A 152 -15.67 17.82 4.12
CA THR A 152 -15.09 16.47 4.29
C THR A 152 -13.77 16.54 5.06
N ILE A 153 -12.90 17.51 4.77
CA ILE A 153 -11.63 17.69 5.52
C ILE A 153 -11.93 17.99 6.99
N HIS A 154 -12.87 18.90 7.28
CA HIS A 154 -13.26 19.25 8.64
C HIS A 154 -13.88 18.07 9.39
N ARG A 155 -14.69 17.23 8.72
CA ARG A 155 -15.25 16.00 9.28
C ARG A 155 -14.14 15.06 9.72
N PHE A 156 -13.17 14.74 8.84
CA PHE A 156 -12.05 13.88 9.19
C PHE A 156 -11.16 14.44 10.31
N ILE A 157 -10.97 15.76 10.37
CA ILE A 157 -10.25 16.42 11.46
C ILE A 157 -11.01 16.26 12.78
N LYS A 158 -12.34 16.52 12.77
CA LYS A 158 -13.20 16.39 13.95
C LYS A 158 -13.21 14.95 14.49
N ASP A 159 -13.17 13.97 13.60
CA ASP A 159 -13.17 12.55 13.92
C ASP A 159 -11.76 12.04 14.29
N ASN A 160 -10.78 12.93 14.49
CA ASN A 160 -9.37 12.58 14.75
C ASN A 160 -8.76 11.62 13.71
N SER A 161 -9.22 11.69 12.46
CA SER A 161 -8.81 10.81 11.36
C SER A 161 -7.72 11.41 10.47
N LEU A 162 -7.18 12.59 10.80
CA LEU A 162 -6.09 13.26 10.09
C LEU A 162 -5.02 13.77 11.06
N TYR A 163 -3.78 13.37 10.79
CA TYR A 163 -2.58 13.82 11.46
C TYR A 163 -1.53 14.27 10.44
N ALA A 164 -0.47 14.89 10.92
CA ALA A 164 0.70 15.24 10.13
C ALA A 164 1.97 14.81 10.85
N GLU A 165 2.94 14.32 10.09
CA GLU A 165 4.31 14.10 10.56
C GLU A 165 5.15 15.29 10.16
N GLU A 166 5.76 15.95 11.14
CA GLU A 166 6.71 17.03 10.90
C GLU A 166 8.04 16.47 10.38
N LEU A 167 8.55 17.09 9.32
CA LEU A 167 9.80 16.76 8.68
C LEU A 167 10.69 18.01 8.65
N ASP A 168 11.99 17.85 8.39
CA ASP A 168 12.93 18.98 8.22
C ASP A 168 12.44 20.00 7.15
N ARG A 169 11.73 19.50 6.14
CA ARG A 169 11.14 20.35 5.09
C ARG A 169 9.69 19.93 4.83
N GLY A 170 8.78 20.51 5.61
CA GLY A 170 7.33 20.32 5.42
C GLY A 170 6.74 19.16 6.21
N TYR A 171 5.74 18.51 5.66
CA TYR A 171 4.96 17.51 6.38
C TYR A 171 4.62 16.30 5.49
N ASN A 172 4.44 15.14 6.12
CA ASN A 172 3.64 14.05 5.57
C ASN A 172 2.23 14.11 6.16
N LEU A 173 1.23 13.77 5.36
CA LEU A 173 -0.12 13.49 5.83
C LEU A 173 -0.18 12.09 6.42
N LEU A 174 -0.85 11.94 7.56
CA LEU A 174 -1.01 10.70 8.29
C LEU A 174 -2.49 10.37 8.49
N PHE A 175 -2.85 9.11 8.27
CA PHE A 175 -4.17 8.54 8.60
C PHE A 175 -4.00 7.53 9.73
N PRO A 176 -4.54 7.79 10.94
CA PRO A 176 -4.31 6.96 12.11
C PRO A 176 -5.06 5.64 12.06
N MET A 177 -4.40 4.57 12.46
CA MET A 177 -4.99 3.24 12.61
C MET A 177 -5.23 3.00 14.10
N TYR A 178 -6.48 2.70 14.45
CA TYR A 178 -6.90 2.56 15.84
C TYR A 178 -7.14 1.10 16.23
N LYS A 179 -6.86 0.81 17.51
CA LYS A 179 -7.27 -0.39 18.22
C LYS A 179 -7.57 -0.02 19.67
N ASP A 180 -8.76 -0.32 20.14
CA ASP A 180 -9.20 -0.01 21.52
C ASP A 180 -8.94 1.47 21.87
N ASP A 181 -9.35 2.38 20.98
CA ASP A 181 -9.17 3.84 21.08
C ASP A 181 -7.71 4.35 21.10
N LYS A 182 -6.73 3.45 20.94
CA LYS A 182 -5.32 3.81 20.84
C LYS A 182 -4.85 3.84 19.38
N ILE A 183 -3.99 4.81 19.06
CA ILE A 183 -3.32 4.84 17.76
C ILE A 183 -2.20 3.79 17.77
N ILE A 184 -2.33 2.79 16.92
CA ILE A 184 -1.38 1.69 16.75
C ILE A 184 -0.59 1.78 15.45
N GLY A 185 -0.84 2.80 14.64
CA GLY A 185 -0.13 3.02 13.39
C GLY A 185 -0.68 4.19 12.60
N PHE A 186 -0.03 4.46 11.47
CA PHE A 186 -0.42 5.49 10.50
C PHE A 186 -0.15 5.03 9.08
N GLU A 187 -1.08 5.23 8.17
CA GLU A 187 -0.77 5.30 6.74
C GLU A 187 -0.21 6.69 6.43
N ARG A 188 0.90 6.75 5.69
CA ARG A 188 1.63 7.99 5.39
C ARG A 188 1.56 8.36 3.92
N THR A 189 1.32 9.62 3.64
CA THR A 189 1.34 10.18 2.28
C THR A 189 2.19 11.45 2.25
N GLY A 190 3.21 11.48 1.39
CA GLY A 190 4.01 12.69 1.16
C GLY A 190 3.20 13.77 0.47
N ILE A 191 3.27 15.01 0.99
CA ILE A 191 2.51 16.16 0.46
C ILE A 191 3.39 17.21 -0.23
N LEU A 192 4.73 17.02 -0.25
CA LEU A 192 5.64 17.93 -0.92
C LEU A 192 5.44 17.88 -2.44
N SER A 193 5.37 19.05 -3.08
CA SER A 193 4.96 19.23 -4.47
C SER A 193 6.03 18.89 -5.52
N ASN A 194 7.29 18.72 -5.13
CA ASN A 194 8.41 18.70 -6.06
C ASN A 194 8.86 17.30 -6.53
N SER A 195 8.13 16.22 -6.20
CA SER A 195 8.46 14.89 -6.68
C SER A 195 7.37 14.35 -7.61
N GLU A 196 7.75 13.85 -8.77
CA GLU A 196 6.84 13.12 -9.69
C GLU A 196 6.24 11.88 -9.02
N LYS A 197 6.96 11.28 -8.06
CA LYS A 197 6.48 10.15 -7.25
C LYS A 197 6.38 10.58 -5.79
N ARG A 198 5.16 10.65 -5.30
CA ARG A 198 4.90 10.96 -3.88
C ARG A 198 5.25 9.78 -3.00
N PHE A 199 5.88 10.08 -1.86
CA PHE A 199 6.13 9.09 -0.84
C PHE A 199 4.81 8.48 -0.34
N LYS A 200 4.75 7.15 -0.30
CA LYS A 200 3.71 6.38 0.37
C LYS A 200 4.39 5.42 1.34
N GLY A 201 3.87 5.26 2.53
CA GLY A 201 4.43 4.37 3.54
C GLY A 201 3.49 4.16 4.72
N CYS A 202 3.94 3.48 5.73
CA CYS A 202 3.20 3.31 6.97
C CYS A 202 4.11 3.26 8.19
N ILE A 203 3.53 3.51 9.35
CA ILE A 203 4.09 3.25 10.68
C ILE A 203 3.10 2.29 11.32
N ILE A 204 3.53 1.13 11.73
CA ILE A 204 2.64 0.10 12.29
C ILE A 204 3.27 -0.56 13.51
N SER A 205 2.48 -0.82 14.54
CA SER A 205 2.91 -1.53 15.74
C SER A 205 2.53 -3.01 15.73
N GLU A 206 1.63 -3.40 14.84
CA GLU A 206 1.28 -4.79 14.58
C GLU A 206 1.02 -4.99 13.08
N GLU A 207 1.14 -6.24 12.64
CA GLU A 207 0.97 -6.61 11.24
C GLU A 207 -0.50 -6.53 10.80
N HIS A 208 -0.69 -6.39 9.48
CA HIS A 208 -2.01 -6.48 8.83
C HIS A 208 -3.04 -5.45 9.30
N ILE A 209 -2.61 -4.30 9.79
CA ILE A 209 -3.51 -3.20 10.13
C ILE A 209 -3.69 -2.23 8.97
N GLY A 210 -4.88 -1.63 8.85
CA GLY A 210 -5.23 -0.63 7.85
C GLY A 210 -5.96 0.55 8.48
N PHE A 211 -6.05 1.66 7.76
CA PHE A 211 -6.87 2.80 8.19
C PHE A 211 -8.34 2.46 7.99
N THR A 212 -9.12 2.52 9.07
CA THR A 212 -10.57 2.32 9.05
C THR A 212 -11.30 3.62 9.33
N TYR A 213 -12.43 3.83 8.65
CA TYR A 213 -13.32 4.95 8.88
C TYR A 213 -14.78 4.47 8.92
N CYS A 214 -15.48 4.77 10.03
CA CYS A 214 -16.90 4.47 10.14
C CYS A 214 -17.70 5.61 9.52
N TYR A 215 -18.18 5.42 8.28
CA TYR A 215 -19.00 6.42 7.60
C TYR A 215 -20.39 6.54 8.21
N GLN A 216 -21.01 5.40 8.53
CA GLN A 216 -22.33 5.28 9.14
C GLN A 216 -22.33 4.16 10.17
N HIS A 217 -22.79 4.46 11.36
CA HIS A 217 -23.00 3.45 12.42
C HIS A 217 -24.50 3.21 12.63
N LYS A 218 -24.92 1.97 12.54
CA LYS A 218 -26.28 1.50 12.85
C LYS A 218 -26.18 0.35 13.87
N PRO A 219 -26.61 0.57 15.12
CA PRO A 219 -26.56 -0.49 16.14
C PRO A 219 -27.28 -1.76 15.67
N SER A 220 -26.71 -2.91 15.96
CA SER A 220 -27.29 -4.24 15.67
C SER A 220 -27.50 -4.58 14.20
N THR A 221 -26.85 -3.87 13.27
CA THR A 221 -26.87 -4.19 11.83
C THR A 221 -25.56 -4.81 11.37
N GLU A 222 -25.61 -5.59 10.29
CA GLU A 222 -24.43 -6.09 9.62
C GLU A 222 -23.59 -4.93 9.05
N LYS A 223 -22.28 -5.14 9.06
CA LYS A 223 -21.33 -4.16 8.53
C LYS A 223 -21.05 -4.46 7.07
N ILE A 224 -21.24 -3.46 6.22
CA ILE A 224 -20.79 -3.49 4.82
C ILE A 224 -19.45 -2.79 4.74
N PHE A 225 -18.47 -3.44 4.08
CA PHE A 225 -17.15 -2.89 3.91
C PHE A 225 -16.92 -2.40 2.49
N TYR A 226 -16.42 -1.17 2.37
CA TYR A 226 -15.86 -0.62 1.13
C TYR A 226 -14.34 -0.53 1.28
N ILE A 227 -13.61 -1.15 0.35
CA ILE A 227 -12.16 -1.39 0.47
C ILE A 227 -11.41 -0.55 -0.55
N PHE A 228 -10.44 0.22 -0.11
CA PHE A 228 -9.67 1.15 -0.93
C PHE A 228 -8.18 0.80 -0.93
N GLU A 229 -7.50 1.10 -2.02
CA GLU A 229 -6.05 0.94 -2.09
C GLU A 229 -5.33 1.95 -1.18
N SER A 230 -5.85 3.18 -1.06
CA SER A 230 -5.27 4.24 -0.23
C SER A 230 -6.31 5.01 0.58
N SER A 231 -5.86 5.65 1.66
CA SER A 231 -6.72 6.51 2.48
C SER A 231 -7.15 7.79 1.77
N ILE A 232 -6.43 8.24 0.73
CA ILE A 232 -6.86 9.36 -0.12
C ILE A 232 -8.08 8.99 -0.95
N ASP A 233 -8.11 7.77 -1.53
CA ASP A 233 -9.25 7.29 -2.30
C ASP A 233 -10.46 7.07 -1.41
N LEU A 234 -10.24 6.52 -0.20
CA LEU A 234 -11.26 6.39 0.83
C LEU A 234 -11.87 7.76 1.17
N MET A 235 -11.05 8.78 1.41
CA MET A 235 -11.52 10.13 1.74
C MET A 235 -12.25 10.78 0.57
N SER A 236 -11.81 10.53 -0.66
CA SER A 236 -12.47 10.99 -1.89
C SER A 236 -13.84 10.35 -2.09
N PHE A 237 -13.95 9.07 -1.77
CA PHE A 237 -15.23 8.35 -1.79
C PHE A 237 -16.21 8.91 -0.76
N VAL A 238 -15.75 9.24 0.46
CA VAL A 238 -16.59 9.93 1.47
C VAL A 238 -17.12 11.26 0.93
N ALA A 239 -16.27 12.04 0.26
CA ALA A 239 -16.71 13.31 -0.34
C ALA A 239 -17.82 13.10 -1.38
N LEU A 240 -17.66 12.11 -2.28
CA LEU A 240 -18.68 11.76 -3.29
C LEU A 240 -19.98 11.28 -2.65
N ALA A 241 -19.90 10.52 -1.56
CA ALA A 241 -21.07 10.05 -0.82
C ALA A 241 -21.78 11.20 -0.08
N ASP A 242 -21.05 12.12 0.55
CA ASP A 242 -21.58 13.30 1.23
C ASP A 242 -22.30 14.25 0.25
N GLU A 243 -21.84 14.34 -1.00
CA GLU A 243 -22.48 15.09 -2.08
C GLU A 243 -23.64 14.35 -2.73
N GLY A 244 -23.95 13.12 -2.29
CA GLY A 244 -25.01 12.29 -2.84
C GLY A 244 -24.72 11.72 -4.21
N LEU A 245 -23.46 11.78 -4.68
CA LEU A 245 -23.01 11.27 -5.97
C LEU A 245 -22.72 9.75 -5.93
N VAL A 246 -22.53 9.18 -4.74
CA VAL A 246 -22.48 7.74 -4.49
C VAL A 246 -23.59 7.38 -3.51
N LYS A 247 -24.44 6.41 -3.88
CA LYS A 247 -25.50 5.90 -3.02
C LYS A 247 -24.97 4.80 -2.13
N LEU A 248 -25.15 4.97 -0.83
CA LEU A 248 -24.83 3.98 0.18
C LEU A 248 -26.10 3.43 0.83
N PRO A 249 -26.13 2.17 1.26
CA PRO A 249 -27.26 1.61 2.00
C PRO A 249 -27.55 2.41 3.28
N SER A 250 -28.82 2.80 3.49
CA SER A 250 -29.26 3.59 4.65
C SER A 250 -29.39 2.77 5.92
N ASP A 251 -29.56 1.45 5.80
CA ASP A 251 -30.00 0.57 6.90
C ASP A 251 -28.87 -0.26 7.52
N ASN A 252 -27.65 -0.17 6.95
CA ASN A 252 -26.48 -0.91 7.40
C ASN A 252 -25.44 -0.01 8.07
N SER A 253 -24.55 -0.61 8.85
CA SER A 253 -23.30 0.04 9.26
C SER A 253 -22.33 0.04 8.07
N ILE A 254 -21.76 1.20 7.74
CA ILE A 254 -20.84 1.38 6.61
C ILE A 254 -19.43 1.60 7.14
N MET A 255 -18.56 0.65 6.85
CA MET A 255 -17.14 0.69 7.20
C MET A 255 -16.29 0.85 5.95
N LEU A 256 -15.37 1.79 6.00
CA LEU A 256 -14.39 2.03 4.94
C LEU A 256 -13.02 1.58 5.44
N LEU A 257 -12.26 0.87 4.59
CA LEU A 257 -10.94 0.33 4.95
C LEU A 257 -9.94 0.61 3.84
N SER A 258 -8.84 1.28 4.16
CA SER A 258 -7.65 1.32 3.30
C SER A 258 -6.76 0.12 3.59
N VAL A 259 -6.44 -0.67 2.55
CA VAL A 259 -5.55 -1.82 2.65
C VAL A 259 -4.08 -1.49 2.33
N ARG A 260 -3.74 -0.20 2.32
CA ARG A 260 -2.36 0.30 2.18
C ARG A 260 -1.62 -0.26 0.94
N GLY A 261 -2.16 -0.07 -0.22
CA GLY A 261 -1.86 -0.84 -1.42
C GLY A 261 -2.74 -2.09 -1.46
N LEU A 262 -2.41 -3.06 -2.24
CA LEU A 262 -3.27 -4.24 -2.44
C LEU A 262 -2.92 -5.39 -1.46
N GLN A 263 -2.95 -5.11 -0.15
CA GLN A 263 -2.59 -6.09 0.88
C GLN A 263 -3.80 -6.93 1.33
N GLY A 264 -3.94 -8.14 0.77
CA GLY A 264 -5.03 -9.07 1.12
C GLY A 264 -5.06 -9.48 2.59
N SER A 265 -3.91 -9.57 3.24
CA SER A 265 -3.80 -9.87 4.68
C SER A 265 -4.39 -8.79 5.59
N VAL A 266 -4.36 -7.51 5.14
CA VAL A 266 -5.07 -6.43 5.83
C VAL A 266 -6.57 -6.64 5.69
N LEU A 267 -7.07 -6.93 4.49
CA LEU A 267 -8.49 -7.23 4.27
C LEU A 267 -8.97 -8.39 5.17
N GLU A 268 -8.24 -9.50 5.20
CA GLU A 268 -8.56 -10.70 5.99
C GLU A 268 -8.63 -10.44 7.51
N LYS A 269 -7.89 -9.45 8.02
CA LYS A 269 -7.93 -9.10 9.44
C LYS A 269 -9.26 -8.44 9.87
N TYR A 270 -9.88 -7.68 8.97
CA TYR A 270 -11.09 -6.90 9.28
C TYR A 270 -12.39 -7.58 8.82
N THR A 271 -12.29 -8.62 8.00
CA THR A 271 -13.42 -9.27 7.35
C THR A 271 -13.38 -10.78 7.47
N ASN A 272 -14.50 -11.43 7.24
CA ASN A 272 -14.63 -12.89 7.15
C ASN A 272 -15.38 -13.29 5.87
N THR A 273 -15.55 -14.58 5.65
CA THR A 273 -16.16 -15.17 4.44
C THR A 273 -17.56 -14.63 4.13
N ASP A 274 -18.33 -14.28 5.15
CA ASP A 274 -19.73 -13.84 5.03
C ASP A 274 -19.88 -12.31 5.10
N THR A 275 -18.77 -11.58 5.23
CA THR A 275 -18.79 -10.11 5.20
C THR A 275 -19.17 -9.62 3.80
N GLU A 276 -20.11 -8.67 3.72
CA GLU A 276 -20.44 -7.98 2.46
C GLU A 276 -19.35 -6.95 2.16
N ILE A 277 -18.72 -7.09 0.99
CA ILE A 277 -17.55 -6.30 0.60
C ILE A 277 -17.73 -5.75 -0.81
N THR A 278 -17.47 -4.45 -0.96
CA THR A 278 -17.25 -3.82 -2.27
C THR A 278 -15.79 -3.37 -2.38
N LEU A 279 -15.04 -3.95 -3.32
CA LEU A 279 -13.69 -3.52 -3.62
C LEU A 279 -13.74 -2.23 -4.46
N CYS A 280 -13.27 -1.16 -3.87
CA CYS A 280 -13.13 0.18 -4.45
C CYS A 280 -11.65 0.50 -4.72
N VAL A 281 -10.86 -0.51 -5.09
CA VAL A 281 -9.44 -0.36 -5.45
C VAL A 281 -9.30 0.21 -6.86
N ASP A 282 -8.08 0.63 -7.22
CA ASP A 282 -7.77 1.25 -8.52
C ASP A 282 -8.26 0.39 -9.71
N ASN A 283 -8.74 1.06 -10.76
CA ASN A 283 -9.16 0.42 -12.01
C ASN A 283 -7.96 0.26 -12.94
N ASP A 284 -7.06 -0.64 -12.55
CA ASP A 284 -5.89 -1.04 -13.33
C ASP A 284 -5.64 -2.55 -13.22
N GLU A 285 -4.60 -3.04 -13.90
CA GLU A 285 -4.26 -4.47 -13.92
C GLU A 285 -4.00 -5.02 -12.51
N ALA A 286 -3.40 -4.21 -11.62
CA ALA A 286 -3.10 -4.62 -10.26
C ALA A 286 -4.38 -4.74 -9.40
N GLY A 287 -5.31 -3.78 -9.51
CA GLY A 287 -6.61 -3.83 -8.82
C GLY A 287 -7.50 -4.98 -9.33
N GLU A 288 -7.52 -5.24 -10.64
CA GLU A 288 -8.22 -6.40 -11.19
C GLU A 288 -7.58 -7.72 -10.73
N GLY A 289 -6.25 -7.78 -10.68
CA GLY A 289 -5.50 -8.93 -10.15
C GLY A 289 -5.83 -9.20 -8.69
N PHE A 290 -5.91 -8.14 -7.88
CA PHE A 290 -6.30 -8.24 -6.47
C PHE A 290 -7.72 -8.79 -6.32
N TYR A 291 -8.70 -8.26 -7.07
CA TYR A 291 -10.07 -8.79 -7.09
C TYR A 291 -10.10 -10.29 -7.41
N LYS A 292 -9.40 -10.71 -8.49
CA LYS A 292 -9.32 -12.13 -8.87
C LYS A 292 -8.70 -12.99 -7.78
N GLY A 293 -7.67 -12.48 -7.09
CA GLY A 293 -6.98 -13.19 -6.01
C GLY A 293 -7.81 -13.41 -4.75
N VAL A 294 -8.73 -12.49 -4.44
CA VAL A 294 -9.57 -12.60 -3.23
C VAL A 294 -10.99 -13.11 -3.49
N LYS A 295 -11.44 -13.13 -4.73
CA LYS A 295 -12.84 -13.46 -5.10
C LYS A 295 -13.33 -14.81 -4.55
N SER A 296 -12.49 -15.82 -4.51
CA SER A 296 -12.86 -17.15 -4.02
C SER A 296 -12.99 -17.25 -2.49
N LYS A 297 -12.50 -16.23 -1.75
CA LYS A 297 -12.47 -16.22 -0.28
C LYS A 297 -13.75 -15.64 0.34
N TYR A 298 -14.53 -14.87 -0.44
CA TYR A 298 -15.69 -14.14 0.07
C TYR A 298 -16.95 -14.51 -0.70
N ARG A 299 -18.05 -14.70 0.03
CA ARG A 299 -19.36 -15.05 -0.55
C ARG A 299 -20.03 -13.84 -1.21
N TYR A 300 -19.92 -12.69 -0.58
CA TYR A 300 -20.57 -11.43 -0.99
C TYR A 300 -19.53 -10.38 -1.34
N LEU A 301 -18.89 -10.56 -2.50
CA LEU A 301 -17.84 -9.66 -3.00
C LEU A 301 -18.25 -9.04 -4.33
N SER A 302 -18.28 -7.71 -4.38
CA SER A 302 -18.40 -6.92 -5.60
C SER A 302 -17.11 -6.12 -5.88
N TYR A 303 -16.96 -5.66 -7.13
CA TYR A 303 -15.82 -4.86 -7.58
C TYR A 303 -16.29 -3.62 -8.35
N ALA A 304 -15.91 -2.45 -7.88
CA ALA A 304 -16.33 -1.17 -8.42
C ALA A 304 -15.49 -0.68 -9.63
N GLY A 305 -14.55 -1.48 -10.14
CA GLY A 305 -13.70 -1.09 -11.27
C GLY A 305 -14.49 -0.73 -12.55
N SER A 306 -15.62 -1.40 -12.79
CA SER A 306 -16.49 -1.07 -13.92
C SER A 306 -17.10 0.33 -13.83
N VAL A 307 -17.34 0.84 -12.62
CA VAL A 307 -17.79 2.20 -12.36
C VAL A 307 -16.71 3.20 -12.72
N LEU A 308 -15.50 3.02 -12.22
CA LEU A 308 -14.35 3.89 -12.54
C LEU A 308 -14.08 3.89 -14.05
N ASN A 309 -14.17 2.72 -14.70
CA ASN A 309 -14.00 2.59 -16.14
C ASN A 309 -15.04 3.38 -16.94
N LYS A 310 -16.31 3.39 -16.51
CA LYS A 310 -17.39 4.16 -17.14
C LYS A 310 -17.07 5.66 -17.22
N TYR A 311 -16.38 6.21 -16.23
CA TYR A 311 -15.96 7.61 -16.18
C TYR A 311 -14.55 7.86 -16.73
N GLY A 312 -13.86 6.81 -17.21
CA GLY A 312 -12.52 6.90 -17.76
C GLY A 312 -11.50 7.41 -16.73
N VAL A 313 -11.60 6.93 -15.49
CA VAL A 313 -10.71 7.30 -14.38
C VAL A 313 -10.05 6.06 -13.77
N LYS A 314 -8.90 6.28 -13.14
CA LYS A 314 -8.15 5.22 -12.51
C LYS A 314 -8.63 4.94 -11.08
N ASP A 315 -8.84 5.98 -10.29
CA ASP A 315 -9.11 5.90 -8.86
C ASP A 315 -10.25 6.82 -8.42
N TRP A 316 -10.65 6.76 -7.16
CA TRP A 316 -11.74 7.54 -6.59
C TRP A 316 -11.39 9.02 -6.43
N ASN A 317 -10.11 9.36 -6.28
CA ASN A 317 -9.70 10.76 -6.25
C ASN A 317 -9.79 11.40 -7.64
N ASP A 318 -9.46 10.67 -8.70
CA ASP A 318 -9.68 11.13 -10.07
C ASP A 318 -11.17 11.28 -10.38
N LEU A 319 -12.03 10.38 -9.86
CA LEU A 319 -13.49 10.49 -10.01
C LEU A 319 -14.03 11.73 -9.29
N LEU A 320 -13.61 11.98 -8.06
CA LEU A 320 -13.99 13.18 -7.30
C LEU A 320 -13.63 14.46 -8.07
N ARG A 321 -12.45 14.51 -8.68
CA ARG A 321 -12.02 15.67 -9.49
C ARG A 321 -12.82 15.87 -10.77
N LYS A 322 -13.61 14.88 -11.17
CA LYS A 322 -14.56 14.91 -12.29
C LYS A 322 -16.03 14.85 -11.80
N ALA A 323 -16.31 15.20 -10.55
CA ALA A 323 -17.63 15.08 -9.94
C ALA A 323 -18.75 15.73 -10.77
N ASP A 324 -18.48 16.88 -11.41
CA ASP A 324 -19.41 17.54 -12.33
C ASP A 324 -19.85 16.69 -13.52
N SER A 325 -19.09 15.65 -13.87
CA SER A 325 -19.45 14.71 -14.94
C SER A 325 -20.44 13.61 -14.51
N ILE A 326 -20.74 13.51 -13.21
CA ILE A 326 -21.63 12.48 -12.64
C ILE A 326 -23.08 12.97 -12.77
N ALA A 327 -23.74 12.63 -13.88
CA ALA A 327 -25.11 13.07 -14.14
C ALA A 327 -26.17 12.38 -13.25
N THR A 328 -25.87 11.17 -12.78
CA THR A 328 -26.78 10.39 -11.91
C THR A 328 -25.96 9.70 -10.81
N PRO A 329 -26.49 9.67 -9.57
CA PRO A 329 -25.78 9.02 -8.48
C PRO A 329 -25.42 7.55 -8.79
N ILE A 330 -24.20 7.19 -8.43
CA ILE A 330 -23.61 5.87 -8.62
C ILE A 330 -24.20 4.91 -7.60
N ASP A 331 -24.76 3.79 -8.04
CA ASP A 331 -25.16 2.66 -7.20
C ASP A 331 -24.09 1.56 -7.33
N LEU A 332 -23.59 1.07 -6.22
CA LEU A 332 -22.53 0.05 -6.14
C LEU A 332 -23.05 -1.34 -5.77
N ARG A 333 -24.38 -1.50 -5.70
CA ARG A 333 -25.03 -2.78 -5.42
C ARG A 333 -25.13 -3.65 -6.66
#